data_568e6b4210b35402443e795d72d3dc0a
#
_entry.id   568e6b4210b35402443e795d72d3dc0a
#
_cell.length_a   1.000
_cell.length_b   1.000
_cell.length_c   1.000
_cell.angle_alpha   90.00
_cell.angle_beta   90.00
_cell.angle_gamma   90.00
#
_symmetry.space_group_name_H-M   'P 1'
#
loop_
_entity.id
_entity.type
_entity.pdbx_description
1 polymer ?
#
loop_
_entity_poly.entity_id
_entity_poly.type
_entity_poly.pdbx_seq_one_letter_code
_entity_poly.pdbx_strand_id
1 'polypeptide(L)'
;MRFILVGPPGAGKGTQAVHLAAHFGIPHISTGDIFRLNLKNGTPLGLQAKGFMDKGELVPDSVTNEMVADRLTHPDVQAGFLLDGYPRTTAQAEFLKNALTEIGRAHV
;
A
#
# COMPACT_ATOMS: atom_id res chain seq x y z
N MET A 1 5.51 9.47 -11.20
CA MET A 1 4.83 10.38 -10.26
C MET A 1 4.32 9.57 -9.07
N ARG A 2 4.78 9.90 -7.88
CA ARG A 2 4.47 9.13 -6.67
C ARG A 2 3.89 10.05 -5.61
N PHE A 3 2.69 9.75 -5.17
CA PHE A 3 2.01 10.52 -4.13
C PHE A 3 1.75 9.63 -2.92
N ILE A 4 1.95 10.18 -1.74
CA ILE A 4 1.62 9.53 -0.47
C ILE A 4 0.64 10.43 0.25
N LEU A 5 -0.57 9.90 0.50
CA LEU A 5 -1.60 10.64 1.20
C LEU A 5 -1.70 10.12 2.63
N VAL A 6 -1.34 10.95 3.59
CA VAL A 6 -1.39 10.60 5.01
C VAL A 6 -2.44 11.46 5.71
N GLY A 7 -3.01 10.94 6.76
CA GLY A 7 -4.00 11.64 7.56
C GLY A 7 -5.04 10.67 8.13
N PRO A 8 -5.85 11.14 9.07
CA PRO A 8 -6.90 10.31 9.65
C PRO A 8 -7.94 9.95 8.60
N PRO A 9 -8.55 8.77 8.68
CA PRO A 9 -9.64 8.39 7.78
C PRO A 9 -10.86 9.30 7.98
N GLY A 10 -11.60 9.58 6.92
CA GLY A 10 -12.81 10.39 6.95
C GLY A 10 -12.66 11.72 6.22
N ALA A 11 -13.61 12.59 6.39
CA ALA A 11 -13.63 13.99 5.94
C ALA A 11 -13.07 14.25 4.53
N GLY A 12 -13.49 13.46 3.54
CA GLY A 12 -13.16 13.73 2.14
C GLY A 12 -11.80 13.23 1.66
N LYS A 13 -10.98 12.62 2.53
CA LYS A 13 -9.66 12.13 2.14
C LYS A 13 -9.74 11.11 1.01
N GLY A 14 -10.64 10.12 1.13
CA GLY A 14 -10.83 9.11 0.09
C GLY A 14 -11.31 9.70 -1.22
N THR A 15 -12.22 10.67 -1.16
CA THR A 15 -12.72 11.36 -2.34
C THR A 15 -11.60 12.13 -3.04
N GLN A 16 -10.78 12.84 -2.28
CA GLN A 16 -9.64 13.58 -2.83
C GLN A 16 -8.64 12.63 -3.50
N ALA A 17 -8.37 11.48 -2.87
CA ALA A 17 -7.45 10.49 -3.43
C ALA A 17 -7.93 9.96 -4.79
N VAL A 18 -9.22 9.64 -4.90
CA VAL A 18 -9.81 9.17 -6.15
C VAL A 18 -9.68 10.22 -7.25
N HIS A 19 -10.01 11.48 -6.95
CA HIS A 19 -9.90 12.56 -7.93
C HIS A 19 -8.47 12.82 -8.35
N LEU A 20 -7.55 12.83 -7.40
CA LEU A 20 -6.13 13.07 -7.69
C LEU A 20 -5.55 11.96 -8.56
N ALA A 21 -5.84 10.70 -8.24
CA ALA A 21 -5.38 9.57 -9.02
C ALA A 21 -5.93 9.61 -10.45
N ALA A 22 -7.22 9.92 -10.60
CA ALA A 22 -7.86 10.04 -11.91
C ALA A 22 -7.25 11.19 -12.73
N HIS A 23 -6.98 12.33 -12.09
CA HIS A 23 -6.40 13.48 -12.75
C HIS A 23 -5.04 13.17 -13.37
N PHE A 24 -4.19 12.41 -12.66
CA PHE A 24 -2.85 12.06 -13.13
C PHE A 24 -2.79 10.73 -13.88
N GLY A 25 -3.90 10.03 -13.97
CA GLY A 25 -3.93 8.72 -14.65
C GLY A 25 -3.10 7.64 -13.95
N ILE A 26 -3.02 7.68 -12.63
CA ILE A 26 -2.25 6.74 -11.81
C ILE A 26 -3.17 5.92 -10.91
N PRO A 27 -2.77 4.71 -10.52
CA PRO A 27 -3.60 3.90 -9.63
C PRO A 27 -3.65 4.49 -8.22
N HIS A 28 -4.82 4.36 -7.58
CA HIS A 28 -5.03 4.67 -6.17
C HIS A 28 -4.90 3.38 -5.39
N ILE A 29 -3.92 3.33 -4.50
CA ILE A 29 -3.59 2.13 -3.73
C ILE A 29 -3.82 2.42 -2.24
N SER A 30 -4.70 1.66 -1.61
CA SER A 30 -4.88 1.72 -0.16
C SER A 30 -4.50 0.39 0.47
N THR A 31 -4.11 0.42 1.74
CA THR A 31 -3.78 -0.81 2.47
C THR A 31 -4.98 -1.75 2.53
N GLY A 32 -6.19 -1.20 2.70
CA GLY A 32 -7.41 -2.02 2.68
C GLY A 32 -7.59 -2.78 1.37
N ASP A 33 -7.34 -2.11 0.25
CA ASP A 33 -7.42 -2.75 -1.07
C ASP A 33 -6.35 -3.82 -1.24
N ILE A 34 -5.13 -3.56 -0.76
CA ILE A 34 -4.05 -4.54 -0.80
C ILE A 34 -4.42 -5.79 0.01
N PHE A 35 -4.96 -5.61 1.22
CA PHE A 35 -5.41 -6.73 2.05
C PHE A 35 -6.50 -7.53 1.35
N ARG A 36 -7.52 -6.86 0.82
CA ARG A 36 -8.64 -7.52 0.13
C ARG A 36 -8.16 -8.32 -1.07
N LEU A 37 -7.25 -7.77 -1.85
CA LEU A 37 -6.71 -8.45 -3.02
C LEU A 37 -5.91 -9.71 -2.62
N ASN A 38 -5.07 -9.60 -1.61
CA ASN A 38 -4.30 -10.75 -1.12
C ASN A 38 -5.19 -11.84 -0.54
N LEU A 39 -6.23 -11.47 0.21
CA LEU A 39 -7.20 -12.42 0.76
C LEU A 39 -7.97 -13.13 -0.35
N LYS A 40 -8.43 -12.37 -1.35
CA LYS A 40 -9.18 -12.91 -2.47
C LYS A 40 -8.35 -13.91 -3.28
N ASN A 41 -7.08 -13.61 -3.49
CA ASN A 41 -6.20 -14.44 -4.29
C ASN A 41 -5.53 -15.57 -3.48
N GLY A 42 -5.72 -15.61 -2.17
CA GLY A 42 -5.15 -16.64 -1.32
C GLY A 42 -3.63 -16.65 -1.31
N THR A 43 -3.00 -15.47 -1.41
CA THR A 43 -1.54 -15.37 -1.40
C THR A 43 -0.98 -15.79 -0.04
N PRO A 44 0.32 -16.20 0.04
CA PRO A 44 0.93 -16.52 1.34
C PRO A 44 0.83 -15.37 2.34
N LEU A 45 1.03 -14.12 1.90
CA LEU A 45 0.88 -12.96 2.77
C LEU A 45 -0.57 -12.75 3.20
N GLY A 46 -1.51 -12.98 2.30
CA GLY A 46 -2.94 -12.92 2.61
C GLY A 46 -3.34 -13.94 3.66
N LEU A 47 -2.82 -15.16 3.55
CA LEU A 47 -3.10 -16.21 4.53
C LEU A 47 -2.51 -15.88 5.90
N GLN A 48 -1.32 -15.29 5.94
CA GLN A 48 -0.72 -14.82 7.19
C GLN A 48 -1.57 -13.73 7.83
N ALA A 49 -1.97 -12.73 7.06
CA ALA A 49 -2.82 -11.65 7.55
C ALA A 49 -4.16 -12.19 8.08
N LYS A 50 -4.76 -13.13 7.35
CA LYS A 50 -6.03 -13.74 7.76
C LYS A 50 -5.91 -14.43 9.12
N GLY A 51 -4.79 -15.10 9.36
CA GLY A 51 -4.55 -15.77 10.64
C GLY A 51 -4.61 -14.79 11.82
N PHE A 52 -4.02 -13.62 11.68
CA PHE A 52 -4.10 -12.59 12.72
C PHE A 52 -5.50 -12.01 12.84
N MET A 53 -6.14 -11.71 11.70
CA MET A 53 -7.49 -11.13 11.69
C MET A 53 -8.53 -12.06 12.31
N ASP A 54 -8.44 -13.36 12.02
CA ASP A 54 -9.36 -14.35 12.58
C ASP A 54 -9.24 -14.48 14.10
N LYS A 55 -8.08 -14.17 14.65
CA LYS A 55 -7.85 -14.17 16.10
C LYS A 55 -8.20 -12.83 16.75
N GLY A 56 -8.62 -11.85 15.98
CA GLY A 56 -8.85 -10.49 16.46
C GLY A 56 -7.57 -9.72 16.78
N GLU A 57 -6.44 -10.18 16.28
CA GLU A 57 -5.15 -9.53 16.47
C GLU A 57 -4.86 -8.57 15.33
N LEU A 58 -4.01 -7.55 15.60
CA LEU A 58 -3.55 -6.65 14.56
C LEU A 58 -2.54 -7.36 13.67
N VAL A 59 -2.61 -7.10 12.37
CA VAL A 59 -1.62 -7.62 11.42
C VAL A 59 -0.29 -6.91 11.68
N PRO A 60 0.82 -7.66 11.90
CA PRO A 60 2.13 -7.04 12.15
C PRO A 60 2.59 -6.17 10.99
N ASP A 61 3.36 -5.11 11.30
CA ASP A 61 3.95 -4.24 10.29
C ASP A 61 4.77 -5.01 9.26
N SER A 62 5.46 -6.06 9.68
CA SER A 62 6.26 -6.88 8.75
C SER A 62 5.41 -7.46 7.62
N VAL A 63 4.22 -7.95 7.93
CA VAL A 63 3.29 -8.50 6.93
C VAL A 63 2.74 -7.39 6.04
N THR A 64 2.28 -6.29 6.65
CA THR A 64 1.76 -5.14 5.92
C THR A 64 2.82 -4.57 4.99
N ASN A 65 4.05 -4.39 5.48
CA ASN A 65 5.16 -3.87 4.69
C ASN A 65 5.45 -4.73 3.47
N GLU A 66 5.46 -6.05 3.63
CA GLU A 66 5.71 -6.96 2.53
C GLU A 66 4.60 -6.92 1.49
N MET A 67 3.34 -6.80 1.92
CA MET A 67 2.22 -6.65 1.00
C MET A 67 2.34 -5.36 0.17
N VAL A 68 2.72 -4.26 0.82
CA VAL A 68 2.93 -2.98 0.12
C VAL A 68 4.08 -3.10 -0.86
N ALA A 69 5.21 -3.67 -0.43
CA ALA A 69 6.37 -3.86 -1.31
C ALA A 69 6.02 -4.70 -2.54
N ASP A 70 5.29 -5.78 -2.35
CA ASP A 70 4.85 -6.63 -3.45
C ASP A 70 3.95 -5.85 -4.42
N ARG A 71 2.98 -5.10 -3.90
CA ARG A 71 2.08 -4.29 -4.74
C ARG A 71 2.84 -3.28 -5.59
N LEU A 72 3.89 -2.68 -5.04
CA LEU A 72 4.69 -1.68 -5.74
C LEU A 72 5.60 -2.28 -6.83
N THR A 73 5.67 -3.60 -6.96
CA THR A 73 6.39 -4.24 -8.05
C THR A 73 5.51 -4.48 -9.28
N HIS A 74 4.20 -4.28 -9.17
CA HIS A 74 3.28 -4.53 -10.27
C HIS A 74 3.47 -3.52 -11.41
N PRO A 75 3.23 -3.92 -12.67
CA PRO A 75 3.48 -3.03 -13.82
C PRO A 75 2.67 -1.76 -13.82
N ASP A 76 1.45 -1.78 -13.26
CA ASP A 76 0.56 -0.63 -13.29
C ASP A 76 1.03 0.56 -12.45
N VAL A 77 1.98 0.34 -11.52
CA VAL A 77 2.50 1.40 -10.65
C VAL A 77 3.83 1.97 -11.13
N GLN A 78 4.38 1.46 -12.21
CA GLN A 78 5.71 1.87 -12.67
C GLN A 78 5.76 3.33 -13.14
N ALA A 79 4.67 3.83 -13.71
CA ALA A 79 4.57 5.23 -14.15
C ALA A 79 4.22 6.18 -13.00
N GLY A 80 3.78 5.65 -11.89
CA GLY A 80 3.39 6.44 -10.72
C GLY A 80 2.25 5.77 -9.96
N PHE A 81 1.98 6.26 -8.76
CA PHE A 81 0.90 5.75 -7.92
C PHE A 81 0.53 6.77 -6.83
N LEU A 82 -0.66 6.60 -6.28
CA LEU A 82 -1.10 7.31 -5.09
C LEU A 82 -1.30 6.29 -3.98
N LEU A 83 -0.50 6.39 -2.92
CA LEU A 83 -0.57 5.49 -1.77
C LEU A 83 -1.34 6.16 -0.64
N ASP A 84 -2.44 5.53 -0.22
CA ASP A 84 -3.38 6.08 0.75
C ASP A 84 -3.45 5.19 1.99
N GLY A 85 -3.28 5.80 3.17
CA GLY A 85 -3.38 5.10 4.44
C GLY A 85 -2.11 4.36 4.87
N TYR A 86 -1.01 4.55 4.17
CA TYR A 86 0.29 3.98 4.47
C TYR A 86 1.37 4.98 4.05
N PRO A 87 2.42 5.23 4.81
CA PRO A 87 2.72 4.63 6.12
C PRO A 87 1.90 5.25 7.25
N ARG A 88 1.73 4.50 8.34
CA ARG A 88 1.05 4.97 9.55
C ARG A 88 1.97 5.01 10.77
N THR A 89 3.16 4.40 10.67
CA THR A 89 4.15 4.37 11.73
C THR A 89 5.51 4.77 11.18
N THR A 90 6.42 5.16 12.06
CA THR A 90 7.79 5.48 11.66
C THR A 90 8.48 4.28 11.02
N ALA A 91 8.26 3.08 11.56
CA ALA A 91 8.84 1.86 11.01
C ALA A 91 8.34 1.61 9.58
N GLN A 92 7.06 1.80 9.33
CA GLN A 92 6.48 1.68 7.99
C GLN A 92 7.07 2.73 7.05
N ALA A 93 7.24 3.97 7.52
CA ALA A 93 7.80 5.04 6.70
C ALA A 93 9.24 4.73 6.28
N GLU A 94 10.06 4.21 7.17
CA GLU A 94 11.43 3.81 6.86
C GLU A 94 11.45 2.65 5.87
N PHE A 95 10.59 1.66 6.05
CA PHE A 95 10.49 0.55 5.13
C PHE A 95 10.10 1.03 3.74
N LEU A 96 9.11 1.91 3.64
CA LEU A 96 8.65 2.45 2.36
C LEU A 96 9.78 3.21 1.65
N LYS A 97 10.52 4.04 2.38
CA LYS A 97 11.64 4.77 1.83
C LYS A 97 12.66 3.83 1.20
N ASN A 98 13.02 2.76 1.90
CA ASN A 98 13.96 1.77 1.41
C ASN A 98 13.41 1.01 0.20
N ALA A 99 12.14 0.63 0.24
CA ALA A 99 11.48 -0.06 -0.86
C ALA A 99 11.47 0.80 -2.14
N LEU A 100 11.16 2.08 -2.02
CA LEU A 100 11.15 3.00 -3.16
C LEU A 100 12.55 3.21 -3.71
N THR A 101 13.57 3.24 -2.86
CA THR A 101 14.96 3.33 -3.29
C THR A 101 15.37 2.11 -4.12
N GLU A 102 15.00 0.91 -3.69
CA GLU A 102 15.27 -0.33 -4.43
C GLU A 102 14.58 -0.33 -5.78
N ILE A 103 13.31 0.08 -5.83
CA ILE A 103 12.55 0.18 -7.09
C ILE A 103 13.22 1.19 -8.02
N GLY A 104 13.65 2.35 -7.50
CA GLY A 104 14.35 3.35 -8.30
C GLY A 104 15.65 2.82 -8.89
N ARG A 105 16.40 2.03 -8.12
CA ARG A 105 17.64 1.41 -8.62
C ARG A 105 17.37 0.40 -9.72
N ALA A 106 16.27 -0.32 -9.63
CA ALA A 106 15.92 -1.34 -10.63
C ALA A 106 15.59 -0.74 -11.99
N HIS A 107 15.24 0.56 -12.03
CA HIS A 107 14.84 1.25 -13.25
C HIS A 107 15.90 2.19 -13.82
N VAL A 108 17.07 2.20 -13.25
CA VAL A 108 18.19 3.04 -13.73
C VAL A 108 18.95 2.37 -14.88
#